data_5713088e3944af256c5dcc3d58d218be
#
_entry.id   5713088e3944af256c5dcc3d58d218be
#
_cell.length_a   1.000
_cell.length_b   1.000
_cell.length_c   1.000
_cell.angle_alpha   90.00
_cell.angle_beta   90.00
_cell.angle_gamma   90.00
#
_symmetry.space_group_name_H-M   'P 1'
#
loop_
_entity.id
_entity.type
_entity.pdbx_description
1 polymer ?
#
loop_
_entity_poly.entity_id
_entity_poly.type
_entity_poly.pdbx_seq_one_letter_code
_entity_poly.pdbx_strand_id
1 'polypeptide(L)'
;MFIYMSILQNINQYNEDNVYFCDSIKNNVMANGNFIRILYCMPNFTMNGVYILIQLSELSYEKYYQKYKCLFDINKYADIVDSVVTIEKNILARISHQIPDKTPQYKIAEQMQTGHIKIYSESQPKQSSASFVLKISGVWETDTSYGLTYKFSKTNGLL
;
A
#
# COMPACT_ATOMS: atom_id res chain seq x y z
N MET A 1 21.40 -4.74 -1.41
CA MET A 1 21.03 -3.41 -0.95
C MET A 1 20.87 -2.39 -2.07
N PHE A 2 21.80 -2.30 -3.01
CA PHE A 2 21.67 -1.43 -4.20
C PHE A 2 20.52 -1.82 -5.12
N ILE A 3 20.27 -3.13 -5.29
CA ILE A 3 19.17 -3.65 -6.10
C ILE A 3 17.82 -3.21 -5.51
N TYR A 4 17.70 -3.16 -4.19
CA TYR A 4 16.50 -2.74 -3.50
C TYR A 4 16.17 -1.27 -3.74
N MET A 5 17.17 -0.40 -3.74
CA MET A 5 16.97 1.04 -3.97
C MET A 5 16.59 1.36 -5.41
N SER A 6 17.06 0.57 -6.37
CA SER A 6 16.69 0.75 -7.77
C SER A 6 15.30 0.21 -8.12
N ILE A 7 14.72 -0.59 -7.22
CA ILE A 7 13.40 -1.21 -7.40
C ILE A 7 12.28 -0.35 -6.81
N LEU A 8 12.59 0.46 -5.77
CA LEU A 8 11.63 1.38 -5.19
C LEU A 8 11.36 2.52 -6.17
N GLN A 9 10.08 2.74 -6.44
CA GLN A 9 9.66 3.81 -7.32
C GLN A 9 8.94 4.92 -6.55
N ASN A 10 9.10 6.15 -7.02
CA ASN A 10 8.27 7.25 -6.57
C ASN A 10 6.88 7.11 -7.15
N ILE A 11 5.92 7.76 -6.52
CA ILE A 11 4.53 7.74 -6.95
C ILE A 11 4.35 8.12 -8.43
N ASN A 12 5.18 9.04 -8.94
CA ASN A 12 5.13 9.51 -10.33
C ASN A 12 5.63 8.46 -11.35
N GLN A 13 6.38 7.48 -10.89
CA GLN A 13 6.94 6.41 -11.74
C GLN A 13 5.99 5.21 -11.86
N TYR A 14 4.97 5.15 -11.01
CA TYR A 14 3.99 4.09 -11.05
C TYR A 14 3.23 4.10 -12.38
N ASN A 15 3.13 2.92 -12.99
CA ASN A 15 2.37 2.72 -14.21
C ASN A 15 1.38 1.57 -14.01
N GLU A 16 0.11 1.86 -14.09
CA GLU A 16 -0.96 0.87 -13.90
C GLU A 16 -0.91 -0.28 -14.92
N ASP A 17 -0.36 -0.02 -16.11
CA ASP A 17 -0.23 -1.05 -17.15
C ASP A 17 0.75 -2.17 -16.76
N ASN A 18 1.62 -1.91 -15.78
CA ASN A 18 2.58 -2.91 -15.29
C ASN A 18 1.98 -3.83 -14.23
N VAL A 19 0.76 -3.56 -13.76
CA VAL A 19 0.08 -4.39 -12.76
C VAL A 19 -0.50 -5.63 -13.44
N TYR A 20 -0.14 -6.81 -12.92
CA TYR A 20 -0.63 -8.10 -13.37
C TYR A 20 -1.29 -8.84 -12.21
N PHE A 21 -2.48 -9.38 -12.44
CA PHE A 21 -3.21 -10.18 -11.47
C PHE A 21 -2.99 -11.67 -11.75
N CYS A 22 -2.52 -12.40 -10.74
CA CYS A 22 -2.39 -13.85 -10.80
C CYS A 22 -3.75 -14.52 -10.62
N ASP A 23 -3.79 -15.84 -10.79
CA ASP A 23 -5.00 -16.59 -10.53
C ASP A 23 -5.40 -16.53 -9.06
N SER A 24 -6.71 -16.54 -8.81
CA SER A 24 -7.25 -16.56 -7.47
C SER A 24 -6.92 -17.87 -6.76
N ILE A 25 -6.46 -17.77 -5.52
CA ILE A 25 -6.20 -18.92 -4.65
C ILE A 25 -7.00 -18.77 -3.35
N LYS A 26 -7.25 -19.90 -2.68
CA LYS A 26 -7.92 -19.87 -1.39
C LYS A 26 -7.04 -19.14 -0.36
N ASN A 27 -7.64 -18.19 0.35
CA ASN A 27 -6.96 -17.45 1.41
C ASN A 27 -6.99 -18.28 2.70
N ASN A 28 -5.81 -18.65 3.20
CA ASN A 28 -5.70 -19.45 4.44
C ASN A 28 -5.91 -18.62 5.71
N VAL A 29 -5.88 -17.31 5.62
CA VAL A 29 -6.02 -16.40 6.77
C VAL A 29 -7.49 -16.04 7.02
N MET A 30 -8.31 -16.00 5.98
CA MET A 30 -9.73 -15.63 6.05
C MET A 30 -10.59 -16.83 5.70
N ALA A 31 -11.54 -17.18 6.58
CA ALA A 31 -12.51 -18.23 6.29
C ALA A 31 -13.35 -17.85 5.05
N ASN A 32 -13.48 -18.78 4.10
CA ASN A 32 -14.19 -18.60 2.82
C ASN A 32 -13.67 -17.43 1.96
N GLY A 33 -12.42 -17.03 2.18
CA GLY A 33 -11.77 -15.96 1.42
C GLY A 33 -10.88 -16.50 0.30
N ASN A 34 -10.66 -15.65 -0.68
CA ASN A 34 -9.70 -15.87 -1.76
C ASN A 34 -8.63 -14.77 -1.75
N PHE A 35 -7.53 -15.04 -2.39
CA PHE A 35 -6.43 -14.10 -2.56
C PHE A 35 -5.94 -14.11 -3.99
N ILE A 36 -5.79 -12.92 -4.57
CA ILE A 36 -5.26 -12.72 -5.92
C ILE A 36 -3.96 -11.94 -5.78
N ARG A 37 -2.83 -12.61 -6.04
CA ARG A 37 -1.52 -11.97 -5.99
C ARG A 37 -1.40 -10.93 -7.10
N ILE A 38 -0.77 -9.80 -6.77
CA ILE A 38 -0.39 -8.77 -7.72
C ILE A 38 1.11 -8.90 -7.99
N LEU A 39 1.46 -8.89 -9.27
CA LEU A 39 2.83 -8.72 -9.75
C LEU A 39 2.94 -7.35 -10.42
N TYR A 40 4.12 -6.78 -10.37
CA TYR A 40 4.44 -5.55 -11.09
C TYR A 40 5.52 -5.86 -12.13
N CYS A 41 5.13 -5.90 -13.40
CA CYS A 41 5.96 -6.39 -14.49
C CYS A 41 6.63 -5.23 -15.21
N MET A 42 7.94 -5.17 -15.10
CA MET A 42 8.79 -4.20 -15.81
C MET A 42 9.54 -4.91 -16.95
N PRO A 43 10.11 -4.17 -17.92
CA PRO A 43 10.72 -4.80 -19.10
C PRO A 43 11.80 -5.84 -18.80
N ASN A 44 12.58 -5.64 -17.74
CA ASN A 44 13.72 -6.50 -17.42
C ASN A 44 13.52 -7.38 -16.17
N PHE A 45 12.47 -7.15 -15.39
CA PHE A 45 12.21 -7.93 -14.18
C PHE A 45 10.78 -7.77 -13.71
N THR A 46 10.34 -8.74 -12.89
CA THR A 46 9.02 -8.74 -12.28
C THR A 46 9.16 -8.72 -10.76
N MET A 47 8.39 -7.85 -10.12
CA MET A 47 8.32 -7.73 -8.67
C MET A 47 7.07 -8.43 -8.12
N ASN A 48 7.17 -8.95 -6.90
CA ASN A 48 6.06 -9.65 -6.24
C ASN A 48 5.09 -8.69 -5.52
N GLY A 49 4.81 -7.58 -6.12
CA GLY A 49 3.91 -6.56 -5.63
C GLY A 49 4.29 -5.18 -6.13
N VAL A 50 3.46 -4.21 -5.80
CA VAL A 50 3.71 -2.79 -6.07
C VAL A 50 4.42 -2.20 -4.84
N TYR A 51 5.54 -1.52 -5.07
CA TYR A 51 6.35 -0.90 -4.01
C TYR A 51 6.48 0.59 -4.31
N ILE A 52 5.95 1.44 -3.45
CA ILE A 52 5.92 2.88 -3.63
C ILE A 52 6.61 3.57 -2.46
N LEU A 53 7.57 4.44 -2.76
CA LEU A 53 8.26 5.26 -1.78
C LEU A 53 7.44 6.52 -1.49
N ILE A 54 7.19 6.78 -0.21
CA ILE A 54 6.48 7.96 0.28
C ILE A 54 7.37 8.65 1.30
N GLN A 55 7.68 9.92 1.07
CA GLN A 55 8.52 10.73 1.97
C GLN A 55 7.68 11.82 2.61
N LEU A 56 7.66 11.85 3.94
CA LEU A 56 6.88 12.80 4.73
C LEU A 56 7.75 13.44 5.79
N SER A 57 7.45 14.69 6.13
CA SER A 57 8.10 15.44 7.18
C SER A 57 7.08 16.02 8.15
N GLU A 58 7.58 16.61 9.23
CA GLU A 58 6.73 17.18 10.30
C GLU A 58 5.78 16.16 10.90
N LEU A 59 6.31 14.94 11.07
CA LEU A 59 5.54 13.81 11.61
C LEU A 59 5.44 13.91 13.13
N SER A 60 4.29 13.50 13.65
CA SER A 60 4.11 13.14 15.04
C SER A 60 3.72 11.66 15.14
N TYR A 61 3.87 11.08 16.32
CA TYR A 61 3.66 9.67 16.52
C TYR A 61 2.74 9.43 17.69
N GLU A 62 1.81 8.49 17.51
CA GLU A 62 0.88 8.09 18.54
C GLU A 62 0.90 6.57 18.67
N LYS A 63 1.04 6.07 19.90
CA LYS A 63 1.05 4.63 20.14
C LYS A 63 -0.37 4.07 20.03
N TYR A 64 -0.50 2.97 19.30
CA TYR A 64 -1.76 2.29 19.08
C TYR A 64 -1.55 0.78 19.21
N TYR A 65 -1.81 0.22 20.40
CA TYR A 65 -1.49 -1.17 20.73
C TYR A 65 0.00 -1.46 20.52
N GLN A 66 0.34 -2.41 19.66
CA GLN A 66 1.73 -2.75 19.28
C GLN A 66 2.21 -2.00 18.03
N LYS A 67 1.45 -0.99 17.60
CA LYS A 67 1.73 -0.20 16.40
C LYS A 67 1.92 1.26 16.78
N TYR A 68 2.48 2.02 15.85
CA TYR A 68 2.48 3.48 15.92
C TYR A 68 1.73 4.06 14.74
N LYS A 69 0.93 5.06 15.02
CA LYS A 69 0.37 5.92 13.98
C LYS A 69 1.34 7.06 13.75
N CYS A 70 1.78 7.22 12.51
CA CYS A 70 2.56 8.38 12.08
C CYS A 70 1.59 9.39 11.51
N LEU A 71 1.46 10.54 12.18
CA LEU A 71 0.51 11.58 11.78
C LEU A 71 1.23 12.62 10.94
N PHE A 72 0.58 13.04 9.86
CA PHE A 72 1.09 14.03 8.92
C PHE A 72 0.00 15.02 8.53
N ASP A 73 0.40 16.17 8.00
CA ASP A 73 -0.51 17.20 7.53
C ASP A 73 -1.07 16.84 6.16
N ILE A 74 -2.37 16.52 6.10
CA ILE A 74 -3.05 16.14 4.85
C ILE A 74 -3.04 17.29 3.83
N ASN A 75 -3.11 18.52 4.27
CA ASN A 75 -3.12 19.68 3.37
C ASN A 75 -1.76 19.86 2.70
N LYS A 76 -0.68 19.68 3.47
CA LYS A 76 0.68 19.75 2.95
C LYS A 76 0.96 18.64 1.93
N TYR A 77 0.43 17.45 2.16
CA TYR A 77 0.68 16.26 1.34
C TYR A 77 -0.54 15.80 0.55
N ALA A 78 -1.45 16.74 0.20
CA ALA A 78 -2.67 16.43 -0.55
C ALA A 78 -2.39 15.70 -1.85
N ASP A 79 -1.37 16.08 -2.59
CA ASP A 79 -1.00 15.45 -3.87
C ASP A 79 -0.59 13.97 -3.68
N ILE A 80 0.17 13.69 -2.62
CA ILE A 80 0.59 12.31 -2.29
C ILE A 80 -0.65 11.48 -1.90
N VAL A 81 -1.50 12.02 -1.05
CA VAL A 81 -2.74 11.35 -0.62
C VAL A 81 -3.61 11.02 -1.83
N ASP A 82 -3.85 12.00 -2.70
CA ASP A 82 -4.68 11.82 -3.89
C ASP A 82 -4.09 10.77 -4.84
N SER A 83 -2.78 10.77 -5.01
CA SER A 83 -2.10 9.79 -5.88
C SER A 83 -2.23 8.38 -5.33
N VAL A 84 -2.03 8.17 -4.03
CA VAL A 84 -2.16 6.87 -3.39
C VAL A 84 -3.60 6.37 -3.45
N VAL A 85 -4.57 7.23 -3.17
CA VAL A 85 -6.00 6.93 -3.27
C VAL A 85 -6.36 6.53 -4.71
N THR A 86 -5.85 7.23 -5.69
CA THR A 86 -6.07 6.92 -7.11
C THR A 86 -5.52 5.54 -7.48
N ILE A 87 -4.33 5.20 -6.99
CA ILE A 87 -3.72 3.87 -7.23
C ILE A 87 -4.63 2.76 -6.67
N GLU A 88 -5.10 2.90 -5.45
CA GLU A 88 -6.01 1.90 -4.85
C GLU A 88 -7.29 1.74 -5.67
N LYS A 89 -7.92 2.85 -6.01
CA LYS A 89 -9.16 2.85 -6.80
C LYS A 89 -8.97 2.22 -8.19
N ASN A 90 -7.88 2.54 -8.86
CA ASN A 90 -7.60 2.01 -10.20
C ASN A 90 -7.35 0.51 -10.17
N ILE A 91 -6.58 0.02 -9.21
CA ILE A 91 -6.33 -1.42 -9.10
C ILE A 91 -7.63 -2.17 -8.84
N LEU A 92 -8.44 -1.70 -7.89
CA LEU A 92 -9.72 -2.34 -7.56
C LEU A 92 -10.73 -2.24 -8.71
N ALA A 93 -10.74 -1.14 -9.46
CA ALA A 93 -11.58 -1.01 -10.64
C ALA A 93 -11.21 -2.01 -11.74
N ARG A 94 -9.91 -2.24 -11.96
CA ARG A 94 -9.43 -3.20 -12.96
C ARG A 94 -9.78 -4.65 -12.63
N ILE A 95 -9.79 -5.02 -11.35
CA ILE A 95 -10.13 -6.37 -10.94
C ILE A 95 -11.64 -6.59 -10.76
N SER A 96 -12.43 -5.54 -10.71
CA SER A 96 -13.86 -5.59 -10.38
C SER A 96 -14.68 -6.51 -11.28
N HIS A 97 -14.34 -6.60 -12.56
CA HIS A 97 -15.04 -7.45 -13.51
C HIS A 97 -14.82 -8.96 -13.25
N GLN A 98 -13.73 -9.31 -12.56
CA GLN A 98 -13.46 -10.70 -12.15
C GLN A 98 -14.11 -11.04 -10.80
N ILE A 99 -14.62 -10.04 -10.09
CA ILE A 99 -15.24 -10.16 -8.77
C ILE A 99 -16.62 -9.48 -8.79
N PRO A 100 -17.58 -10.02 -9.56
CA PRO A 100 -18.90 -9.40 -9.68
C PRO A 100 -19.69 -9.50 -8.37
N ASP A 101 -20.61 -8.55 -8.19
CA ASP A 101 -21.57 -8.50 -7.09
C ASP A 101 -20.96 -8.35 -5.69
N LYS A 102 -19.73 -7.83 -5.60
CA LYS A 102 -19.06 -7.56 -4.33
C LYS A 102 -18.68 -6.09 -4.19
N THR A 103 -18.57 -5.65 -2.94
CA THR A 103 -18.30 -4.25 -2.61
C THR A 103 -16.80 -4.02 -2.38
N PRO A 104 -16.17 -3.06 -3.08
CA PRO A 104 -14.78 -2.71 -2.82
C PRO A 104 -14.62 -1.99 -1.48
N GLN A 105 -13.52 -2.29 -0.79
CA GLN A 105 -13.11 -1.64 0.45
C GLN A 105 -11.83 -0.85 0.20
N TYR A 106 -11.88 0.46 0.40
CA TYR A 106 -10.74 1.37 0.14
C TYR A 106 -10.01 1.68 1.44
N LYS A 107 -9.29 0.70 1.98
CA LYS A 107 -8.64 0.79 3.29
C LYS A 107 -7.40 1.70 3.30
N ILE A 108 -6.67 1.76 2.20
CA ILE A 108 -5.55 2.69 2.06
C ILE A 108 -6.07 4.13 2.05
N ALA A 109 -7.11 4.38 1.27
CA ALA A 109 -7.75 5.70 1.19
C ALA A 109 -8.27 6.16 2.57
N GLU A 110 -8.97 5.28 3.29
CA GLU A 110 -9.46 5.59 4.64
C GLU A 110 -8.31 6.03 5.55
N GLN A 111 -7.21 5.31 5.53
CA GLN A 111 -6.06 5.60 6.37
C GLN A 111 -5.37 6.93 5.97
N MET A 112 -5.05 7.08 4.70
CA MET A 112 -4.34 8.26 4.19
C MET A 112 -5.16 9.54 4.32
N GLN A 113 -6.46 9.48 4.09
CA GLN A 113 -7.34 10.65 4.18
C GLN A 113 -7.58 11.12 5.61
N THR A 114 -7.30 10.29 6.60
CA THR A 114 -7.33 10.69 8.00
C THR A 114 -5.98 11.24 8.50
N GLY A 115 -4.97 11.29 7.63
CA GLY A 115 -3.68 11.90 7.95
C GLY A 115 -2.76 11.03 8.78
N HIS A 116 -2.89 9.71 8.71
CA HIS A 116 -1.99 8.83 9.44
C HIS A 116 -1.57 7.60 8.64
N ILE A 117 -0.38 7.10 8.99
CA ILE A 117 0.17 5.85 8.49
C ILE A 117 0.45 4.95 9.69
N LYS A 118 -0.08 3.73 9.68
CA LYS A 118 0.17 2.75 10.73
C LYS A 118 1.39 1.90 10.40
N ILE A 119 2.31 1.82 11.34
CA ILE A 119 3.51 0.99 11.22
C ILE A 119 3.68 0.09 12.44
N TYR A 120 4.35 -1.04 12.24
CA TYR A 120 4.84 -1.87 13.35
C TYR A 120 6.23 -1.38 13.75
N SER A 121 6.43 -1.11 15.04
CA SER A 121 7.72 -0.73 15.59
C SER A 121 7.80 -1.15 17.05
N GLU A 122 8.95 -1.68 17.46
CA GLU A 122 9.18 -2.07 18.86
C GLU A 122 9.34 -0.86 19.77
N SER A 123 9.79 0.27 19.22
CA SER A 123 9.99 1.51 19.98
C SER A 123 9.40 2.70 19.23
N GLN A 124 9.10 3.76 19.98
CA GLN A 124 8.57 4.98 19.38
C GLN A 124 9.59 5.59 18.43
N PRO A 125 9.21 5.83 17.16
CA PRO A 125 10.06 6.57 16.24
C PRO A 125 10.32 7.98 16.75
N LYS A 126 11.55 8.47 16.58
CA LYS A 126 11.97 9.77 17.10
C LYS A 126 12.15 10.83 16.02
N GLN A 127 12.16 10.44 14.78
CA GLN A 127 12.45 11.32 13.66
C GLN A 127 11.19 12.05 13.19
N SER A 128 11.30 13.37 13.00
CA SER A 128 10.20 14.19 12.46
C SER A 128 10.02 14.01 10.95
N SER A 129 10.99 13.44 10.27
CA SER A 129 10.91 13.10 8.83
C SER A 129 11.14 11.62 8.65
N ALA A 130 10.42 10.99 7.75
CA ALA A 130 10.58 9.58 7.46
C ALA A 130 10.22 9.24 6.02
N SER A 131 10.86 8.19 5.52
CA SER A 131 10.47 7.53 4.27
C SER A 131 9.72 6.26 4.61
N PHE A 132 8.63 6.04 3.91
CA PHE A 132 7.80 4.85 4.04
C PHE A 132 7.77 4.11 2.71
N VAL A 133 7.65 2.80 2.77
CA VAL A 133 7.36 1.97 1.60
C VAL A 133 5.94 1.44 1.75
N LEU A 134 5.09 1.76 0.78
CA LEU A 134 3.79 1.11 0.63
C LEU A 134 3.98 -0.10 -0.29
N LYS A 135 3.77 -1.29 0.26
CA LYS A 135 3.74 -2.52 -0.50
C LYS A 135 2.29 -2.96 -0.70
N ILE A 136 1.89 -3.15 -1.94
CA ILE A 136 0.60 -3.74 -2.30
C ILE A 136 0.88 -5.12 -2.87
N SER A 137 0.46 -6.16 -2.16
CA SER A 137 0.79 -7.55 -2.48
C SER A 137 -0.30 -8.30 -3.21
N GLY A 138 -1.54 -7.86 -3.12
CA GLY A 138 -2.64 -8.55 -3.77
C GLY A 138 -4.01 -8.00 -3.42
N VAL A 139 -5.02 -8.76 -3.82
CA VAL A 139 -6.43 -8.47 -3.55
C VAL A 139 -6.99 -9.60 -2.70
N TRP A 140 -7.53 -9.25 -1.54
CA TRP A 140 -8.32 -10.18 -0.74
C TRP A 140 -9.78 -10.12 -1.18
N GLU A 141 -10.46 -11.25 -1.10
CA GLU A 141 -11.85 -11.38 -1.46
C GLU A 141 -12.58 -12.23 -0.42
N THR A 142 -13.73 -11.75 0.02
CA THR A 142 -14.67 -12.49 0.87
C THR A 142 -15.97 -12.75 0.10
N ASP A 143 -16.99 -13.28 0.76
CA ASP A 143 -18.28 -13.51 0.12
C ASP A 143 -18.96 -12.21 -0.34
N THR A 144 -18.70 -11.08 0.33
CA THR A 144 -19.41 -9.82 0.09
C THR A 144 -18.53 -8.66 -0.33
N SER A 145 -17.23 -8.75 -0.12
CA SER A 145 -16.32 -7.61 -0.29
C SER A 145 -14.97 -8.04 -0.85
N TYR A 146 -14.20 -7.05 -1.31
CA TYR A 146 -12.82 -7.23 -1.73
C TYR A 146 -12.04 -5.93 -1.49
N GLY A 147 -10.73 -6.04 -1.37
CA GLY A 147 -9.87 -4.89 -1.15
C GLY A 147 -8.40 -5.26 -1.33
N LEU A 148 -7.52 -4.29 -1.18
CA LEU A 148 -6.08 -4.53 -1.31
C LEU A 148 -5.48 -5.08 -0.02
N THR A 149 -4.59 -6.04 -0.19
CA THR A 149 -3.65 -6.46 0.86
C THR A 149 -2.41 -5.62 0.73
N TYR A 150 -2.12 -4.83 1.76
CA TYR A 150 -1.04 -3.85 1.75
C TYR A 150 -0.35 -3.76 3.10
N LYS A 151 0.82 -3.16 3.09
CA LYS A 151 1.59 -2.88 4.30
C LYS A 151 2.39 -1.60 4.10
N PHE A 152 2.39 -0.74 5.12
CA PHE A 152 3.35 0.36 5.23
C PHE A 152 4.53 -0.06 6.09
N SER A 153 5.71 0.24 5.63
CA SER A 153 6.95 0.02 6.39
C SER A 153 7.75 1.32 6.41
N LYS A 154 8.30 1.66 7.56
CA LYS A 154 9.22 2.78 7.68
C LYS A 154 10.61 2.32 7.27
N THR A 155 11.28 3.09 6.43
CA THR A 155 12.66 2.81 6.06
C THR A 155 13.63 3.51 7.02
N ASN A 156 14.81 2.92 7.21
CA ASN A 156 15.83 3.46 8.10
C ASN A 156 16.71 4.50 7.38
N GLY A 157 16.09 5.55 6.81
CA GLY A 157 16.77 6.82 6.51
C GLY A 157 17.92 6.82 5.50
N LEU A 158 18.10 5.78 4.68
CA LEU A 158 19.18 5.71 3.69
C LEU A 158 18.69 5.85 2.24
N LEU A 159 17.57 6.51 2.09
CA LEU A 159 17.03 6.78 0.74
C LEU A 159 17.15 8.25 0.40
#